data_87b5b39da163d25ba4673b6ac82cc449
#
_entry.id   87b5b39da163d25ba4673b6ac82cc449
#
_cell.length_a   1.000
_cell.length_b   1.000
_cell.length_c   1.000
_cell.angle_alpha   90.00
_cell.angle_beta   90.00
_cell.angle_gamma   90.00
#
_symmetry.space_group_name_H-M   'P 1'
#
loop_
_entity.id
_entity.type
_entity.pdbx_description
1 polymer ?
#
loop_
_entity_poly.entity_id
_entity_poly.type
_entity_poly.pdbx_seq_one_letter_code
_entity_poly.pdbx_strand_id
1 'polypeptide(L)'
;MLRGIFLFDQYELDWLYKEGGASSLYPDAWEDFAGFIPEADRGDLLAAYRQRLTSDDPEVQLAAAKAFAIWEGSVVTLLPNPEVIEDFAEPHKAIAISRIENHYMINKGWFEEGQLLAGATQLRGIPGVIVQGRHDCCTPPRAAWALKRAWPEVELNIVPDGGHLY
;
A
#
# COMPACT_ATOMS: atom_id res chain seq x y z
N MET A 1 10.17 -7.30 15.81
CA MET A 1 9.22 -7.97 14.88
C MET A 1 8.84 -7.00 13.79
N LEU A 2 8.81 -7.46 12.55
CA LEU A 2 8.41 -6.72 11.36
C LEU A 2 7.16 -7.39 10.76
N ARG A 3 6.29 -6.60 10.14
CA ARG A 3 5.12 -7.08 9.37
C ARG A 3 4.84 -6.09 8.24
N GLY A 4 4.10 -6.53 7.22
CA GLY A 4 3.73 -5.65 6.11
C GLY A 4 4.97 -5.04 5.44
N ILE A 5 5.91 -5.89 5.01
CA ILE A 5 7.16 -5.42 4.43
C ILE A 5 6.87 -4.70 3.12
N PHE A 6 7.33 -3.43 3.04
CA PHE A 6 7.28 -2.59 1.87
C PHE A 6 8.66 -1.99 1.62
N LEU A 7 9.23 -2.25 0.45
CA LEU A 7 10.60 -1.87 0.10
C LEU A 7 10.67 -0.60 -0.74
N PHE A 8 9.53 -0.01 -1.07
CA PHE A 8 9.40 1.16 -1.94
C PHE A 8 10.02 0.96 -3.34
N ASP A 9 10.07 -0.29 -3.83
CA ASP A 9 10.48 -0.53 -5.20
C ASP A 9 9.33 -0.22 -6.19
N GLN A 10 9.69 -0.01 -7.46
CA GLN A 10 8.69 0.35 -8.48
C GLN A 10 7.61 -0.72 -8.65
N TYR A 11 7.96 -2.00 -8.46
CA TYR A 11 7.00 -3.09 -8.55
C TYR A 11 5.88 -2.98 -7.51
N GLU A 12 6.19 -2.61 -6.26
CA GLU A 12 5.21 -2.50 -5.18
C GLU A 12 4.26 -1.31 -5.42
N LEU A 13 4.81 -0.20 -5.93
CA LEU A 13 4.00 0.95 -6.33
C LEU A 13 3.08 0.62 -7.50
N ASP A 14 3.62 -0.06 -8.52
CA ASP A 14 2.83 -0.47 -9.69
C ASP A 14 1.78 -1.52 -9.30
N TRP A 15 2.10 -2.43 -8.38
CA TRP A 15 1.17 -3.43 -7.86
C TRP A 15 -0.07 -2.79 -7.24
N LEU A 16 0.10 -1.73 -6.45
CA LEU A 16 -0.99 -1.15 -5.68
C LEU A 16 -1.72 -0.03 -6.45
N TYR A 17 -1.00 0.71 -7.31
CA TYR A 17 -1.52 1.93 -7.94
C TYR A 17 -1.56 1.91 -9.47
N LYS A 18 -1.33 0.75 -10.11
CA LYS A 18 -1.53 0.55 -11.54
C LYS A 18 -2.41 -0.66 -11.84
N GLU A 19 -2.99 -0.66 -13.03
CA GLU A 19 -3.74 -1.81 -13.53
C GLU A 19 -2.83 -3.04 -13.70
N GLY A 20 -3.36 -4.22 -13.37
CA GLY A 20 -2.65 -5.50 -13.51
C GLY A 20 -2.02 -6.05 -12.22
N GLY A 21 -2.02 -5.27 -11.14
CA GLY A 21 -1.59 -5.71 -9.80
C GLY A 21 -2.79 -6.09 -8.92
N ALA A 22 -2.93 -5.42 -7.77
CA ALA A 22 -4.05 -5.59 -6.83
C ALA A 22 -5.41 -5.41 -7.52
N SER A 23 -5.49 -4.53 -8.52
CA SER A 23 -6.66 -4.33 -9.37
C SER A 23 -7.19 -5.61 -10.04
N SER A 24 -6.31 -6.59 -10.30
CA SER A 24 -6.73 -7.88 -10.88
C SER A 24 -7.47 -8.78 -9.88
N LEU A 25 -7.29 -8.54 -8.57
CA LEU A 25 -7.95 -9.27 -7.49
C LEU A 25 -9.20 -8.54 -6.98
N TYR A 26 -9.24 -7.21 -7.10
CA TYR A 26 -10.30 -6.33 -6.64
C TYR A 26 -10.72 -5.37 -7.78
N PRO A 27 -11.23 -5.90 -8.91
CA PRO A 27 -11.54 -5.07 -10.07
C PRO A 27 -12.68 -4.07 -9.83
N ASP A 28 -13.64 -4.41 -8.99
CA ASP A 28 -14.75 -3.57 -8.56
C ASP A 28 -14.27 -2.34 -7.76
N ALA A 29 -13.48 -2.55 -6.70
CA ALA A 29 -12.92 -1.47 -5.91
C ALA A 29 -11.92 -0.61 -6.72
N TRP A 30 -11.20 -1.23 -7.67
CA TRP A 30 -10.31 -0.53 -8.58
C TRP A 30 -11.07 0.37 -9.55
N GLU A 31 -12.22 -0.08 -10.06
CA GLU A 31 -13.06 0.74 -10.96
C GLU A 31 -13.48 2.04 -10.27
N ASP A 32 -13.87 1.97 -8.99
CA ASP A 32 -14.22 3.15 -8.21
C ASP A 32 -13.00 4.04 -7.93
N PHE A 33 -11.87 3.44 -7.54
CA PHE A 33 -10.62 4.17 -7.28
C PHE A 33 -10.09 4.88 -8.52
N ALA A 34 -9.89 4.17 -9.61
CA ALA A 34 -9.39 4.76 -10.85
C ALA A 34 -10.45 5.66 -11.51
N GLY A 35 -11.74 5.28 -11.41
CA GLY A 35 -12.87 6.01 -11.97
C GLY A 35 -13.11 7.37 -11.32
N PHE A 36 -12.71 7.56 -10.07
CA PHE A 36 -12.73 8.87 -9.40
C PHE A 36 -11.87 9.92 -10.14
N ILE A 37 -10.80 9.48 -10.78
CA ILE A 37 -9.90 10.35 -11.54
C ILE A 37 -10.41 10.47 -12.99
N PRO A 38 -10.52 11.69 -13.57
CA PRO A 38 -10.83 11.87 -14.97
C PRO A 38 -9.90 11.07 -15.88
N GLU A 39 -10.43 10.48 -16.94
CA GLU A 39 -9.68 9.58 -17.83
C GLU A 39 -8.37 10.18 -18.34
N ALA A 40 -8.38 11.48 -18.66
CA ALA A 40 -7.20 12.19 -19.15
C ALA A 40 -6.04 12.24 -18.12
N ASP A 41 -6.36 12.11 -16.81
CA ASP A 41 -5.39 12.20 -15.71
C ASP A 41 -4.95 10.82 -15.19
N ARG A 42 -5.53 9.70 -15.67
CA ARG A 42 -5.28 8.36 -15.15
C ARG A 42 -3.91 7.78 -15.49
N GLY A 43 -3.13 8.46 -16.31
CA GLY A 43 -1.77 8.03 -16.65
C GLY A 43 -0.82 7.94 -15.45
N ASP A 44 -1.07 8.74 -14.40
CA ASP A 44 -0.38 8.67 -13.11
C ASP A 44 -1.40 8.95 -11.99
N LEU A 45 -1.98 7.88 -11.44
CA LEU A 45 -3.00 7.98 -10.40
C LEU A 45 -2.46 8.60 -9.12
N LEU A 46 -1.21 8.30 -8.71
CA LEU A 46 -0.61 8.90 -7.51
C LEU A 46 -0.49 10.42 -7.65
N ALA A 47 -0.02 10.90 -8.81
CA ALA A 47 0.06 12.34 -9.08
C ALA A 47 -1.31 13.00 -9.16
N ALA A 48 -2.27 12.35 -9.82
CA ALA A 48 -3.65 12.85 -9.95
C ALA A 48 -4.37 12.94 -8.58
N TYR A 49 -4.19 11.94 -7.73
CA TYR A 49 -4.67 11.98 -6.35
C TYR A 49 -3.95 13.05 -5.53
N ARG A 50 -2.62 13.18 -5.67
CA ARG A 50 -1.84 14.21 -4.97
C ARG A 50 -2.40 15.60 -5.18
N GLN A 51 -2.70 15.94 -6.44
CA GLN A 51 -3.27 17.24 -6.79
C GLN A 51 -4.57 17.53 -6.01
N ARG A 52 -5.44 16.52 -5.91
CA ARG A 52 -6.74 16.65 -5.23
C ARG A 52 -6.62 16.60 -3.71
N LEU A 53 -5.78 15.73 -3.19
CA LEU A 53 -5.49 15.61 -1.75
C LEU A 53 -4.82 16.87 -1.15
N THR A 54 -4.22 17.69 -1.98
CA THR A 54 -3.59 18.97 -1.58
C THR A 54 -4.33 20.20 -2.09
N SER A 55 -5.56 20.03 -2.58
CA SER A 55 -6.43 21.13 -2.98
C SER A 55 -6.74 22.07 -1.80
N ASP A 56 -6.85 23.35 -2.09
CA ASP A 56 -7.35 24.34 -1.12
C ASP A 56 -8.87 24.23 -0.90
N ASP A 57 -9.58 23.54 -1.79
CA ASP A 57 -11.00 23.22 -1.64
C ASP A 57 -11.17 21.97 -0.75
N PRO A 58 -11.76 22.13 0.46
CA PRO A 58 -11.93 21.03 1.39
C PRO A 58 -12.89 19.94 0.90
N GLU A 59 -13.82 20.26 0.01
CA GLU A 59 -14.74 19.26 -0.56
C GLU A 59 -14.00 18.36 -1.56
N VAL A 60 -13.18 18.95 -2.43
CA VAL A 60 -12.32 18.21 -3.35
C VAL A 60 -11.32 17.33 -2.60
N GLN A 61 -10.70 17.90 -1.55
CA GLN A 61 -9.75 17.17 -0.72
C GLN A 61 -10.40 15.96 -0.03
N LEU A 62 -11.56 16.15 0.60
CA LEU A 62 -12.26 15.08 1.31
C LEU A 62 -12.76 13.99 0.35
N ALA A 63 -13.30 14.36 -0.80
CA ALA A 63 -13.76 13.40 -1.80
C ALA A 63 -12.61 12.52 -2.28
N ALA A 64 -11.47 13.10 -2.62
CA ALA A 64 -10.27 12.36 -3.04
C ALA A 64 -9.71 11.49 -1.91
N ALA A 65 -9.70 12.00 -0.68
CA ALA A 65 -9.24 11.25 0.47
C ALA A 65 -10.08 10.01 0.73
N LYS A 66 -11.41 10.12 0.64
CA LYS A 66 -12.31 8.99 0.80
C LYS A 66 -12.10 7.94 -0.30
N ALA A 67 -12.02 8.37 -1.56
CA ALA A 67 -11.81 7.43 -2.68
C ALA A 67 -10.48 6.67 -2.52
N PHE A 68 -9.41 7.36 -2.11
CA PHE A 68 -8.09 6.74 -1.86
C PHE A 68 -8.15 5.77 -0.67
N ALA A 69 -8.70 6.19 0.46
CA ALA A 69 -8.78 5.39 1.67
C ALA A 69 -9.70 4.16 1.52
N ILE A 70 -10.80 4.27 0.76
CA ILE A 70 -11.70 3.13 0.46
C ILE A 70 -10.97 2.07 -0.37
N TRP A 71 -10.16 2.47 -1.35
CA TRP A 71 -9.33 1.54 -2.11
C TRP A 71 -8.44 0.71 -1.17
N GLU A 72 -7.71 1.37 -0.28
CA GLU A 72 -6.86 0.67 0.69
C GLU A 72 -7.69 -0.18 1.65
N GLY A 73 -8.75 0.36 2.24
CA GLY A 73 -9.67 -0.38 3.10
C GLY A 73 -10.25 -1.64 2.46
N SER A 74 -10.40 -1.63 1.13
CA SER A 74 -10.92 -2.78 0.37
C SER A 74 -9.90 -3.91 0.23
N VAL A 75 -8.59 -3.60 0.21
CA VAL A 75 -7.53 -4.58 -0.05
C VAL A 75 -6.76 -5.02 1.20
N VAL A 76 -6.96 -4.36 2.36
CA VAL A 76 -6.22 -4.68 3.60
C VAL A 76 -6.69 -5.95 4.29
N THR A 77 -7.93 -6.40 4.06
CA THR A 77 -8.49 -7.62 4.68
C THR A 77 -8.58 -8.75 3.67
N LEU A 78 -8.38 -9.98 4.16
CA LEU A 78 -8.50 -11.19 3.31
C LEU A 78 -9.93 -11.41 2.84
N LEU A 79 -10.90 -11.22 3.74
CA LEU A 79 -12.32 -11.31 3.44
C LEU A 79 -12.93 -9.91 3.48
N PRO A 80 -13.97 -9.62 2.67
CA PRO A 80 -14.63 -8.33 2.69
C PRO A 80 -15.05 -7.94 4.12
N ASN A 81 -14.66 -6.75 4.54
CA ASN A 81 -15.01 -6.22 5.86
C ASN A 81 -15.53 -4.78 5.73
N PRO A 82 -16.86 -4.60 5.62
CA PRO A 82 -17.46 -3.28 5.49
C PRO A 82 -17.12 -2.32 6.64
N GLU A 83 -16.97 -2.81 7.87
CA GLU A 83 -16.63 -1.97 9.03
C GLU A 83 -15.22 -1.36 8.88
N VAL A 84 -14.28 -2.11 8.33
CA VAL A 84 -12.93 -1.60 8.03
C VAL A 84 -12.99 -0.54 6.93
N ILE A 85 -13.77 -0.78 5.87
CA ILE A 85 -13.92 0.18 4.76
C ILE A 85 -14.57 1.47 5.27
N GLU A 86 -15.61 1.38 6.10
CA GLU A 86 -16.28 2.54 6.71
C GLU A 86 -15.33 3.32 7.63
N ASP A 87 -14.52 2.62 8.43
CA ASP A 87 -13.53 3.21 9.31
C ASP A 87 -12.41 3.94 8.53
N PHE A 88 -11.97 3.39 7.40
CA PHE A 88 -11.03 4.07 6.49
C PHE A 88 -11.66 5.30 5.82
N ALA A 89 -12.95 5.27 5.53
CA ALA A 89 -13.71 6.36 4.92
C ALA A 89 -14.14 7.46 5.91
N GLU A 90 -13.86 7.30 7.23
CA GLU A 90 -14.11 8.34 8.22
C GLU A 90 -13.33 9.62 7.85
N PRO A 91 -13.97 10.81 7.80
CA PRO A 91 -13.36 12.01 7.20
C PRO A 91 -11.96 12.36 7.69
N HIS A 92 -11.74 12.40 9.01
CA HIS A 92 -10.41 12.74 9.55
C HIS A 92 -9.38 11.66 9.27
N LYS A 93 -9.76 10.40 9.39
CA LYS A 93 -8.90 9.26 9.10
C LYS A 93 -8.55 9.19 7.63
N ALA A 94 -9.54 9.32 6.75
CA ALA A 94 -9.34 9.32 5.31
C ALA A 94 -8.35 10.40 4.86
N ILE A 95 -8.53 11.65 5.32
CA ILE A 95 -7.62 12.75 5.01
C ILE A 95 -6.21 12.46 5.54
N ALA A 96 -6.07 12.00 6.78
CA ALA A 96 -4.77 11.74 7.39
C ALA A 96 -4.03 10.63 6.66
N ILE A 97 -4.65 9.45 6.49
CA ILE A 97 -4.05 8.30 5.81
C ILE A 97 -3.68 8.67 4.39
N SER A 98 -4.65 9.11 3.58
CA SER A 98 -4.43 9.32 2.14
C SER A 98 -3.38 10.38 1.85
N ARG A 99 -3.33 11.47 2.62
CA ARG A 99 -2.31 12.52 2.43
C ARG A 99 -0.92 12.06 2.81
N ILE A 100 -0.77 11.35 3.92
CA ILE A 100 0.52 10.85 4.39
C ILE A 100 1.00 9.76 3.45
N GLU A 101 0.18 8.79 3.17
CA GLU A 101 0.53 7.66 2.32
C GLU A 101 0.89 8.10 0.90
N ASN A 102 0.00 8.83 0.22
CA ASN A 102 0.29 9.37 -1.10
C ASN A 102 1.59 10.19 -1.12
N HIS A 103 1.86 10.97 -0.06
CA HIS A 103 3.10 11.74 0.04
C HIS A 103 4.35 10.84 0.07
N TYR A 104 4.30 9.73 0.80
CA TYR A 104 5.40 8.77 0.81
C TYR A 104 5.50 8.00 -0.51
N MET A 105 4.37 7.57 -1.06
CA MET A 105 4.35 6.74 -2.29
C MET A 105 4.86 7.51 -3.51
N ILE A 106 4.40 8.76 -3.72
CA ILE A 106 4.84 9.57 -4.86
C ILE A 106 6.33 9.94 -4.79
N ASN A 107 6.90 10.01 -3.59
CA ASN A 107 8.32 10.27 -3.36
C ASN A 107 9.13 8.98 -3.15
N LYS A 108 8.54 7.79 -3.33
CA LYS A 108 9.19 6.49 -3.11
C LYS A 108 9.89 6.39 -1.75
N GLY A 109 9.31 7.02 -0.71
CA GLY A 109 9.94 7.10 0.61
C GLY A 109 11.31 7.78 0.62
N TRP A 110 11.66 8.52 -0.44
CA TRP A 110 12.99 9.12 -0.69
C TRP A 110 14.14 8.10 -0.76
N PHE A 111 13.82 6.85 -1.11
CA PHE A 111 14.79 5.80 -1.33
C PHE A 111 15.13 5.69 -2.81
N GLU A 112 16.40 5.35 -3.09
CA GLU A 112 16.80 4.85 -4.39
C GLU A 112 16.23 3.44 -4.62
N GLU A 113 16.00 3.09 -5.88
CA GLU A 113 15.49 1.77 -6.25
C GLU A 113 16.37 0.64 -5.67
N GLY A 114 15.77 -0.26 -4.89
CA GLY A 114 16.46 -1.38 -4.23
C GLY A 114 17.31 -1.01 -3.02
N GLN A 115 17.36 0.26 -2.59
CA GLN A 115 18.21 0.72 -1.49
C GLN A 115 17.98 -0.05 -0.20
N LEU A 116 16.71 -0.27 0.21
CA LEU A 116 16.39 -0.96 1.46
C LEU A 116 16.85 -2.43 1.41
N LEU A 117 16.66 -3.10 0.30
CA LEU A 117 17.08 -4.49 0.14
C LEU A 117 18.62 -4.61 0.10
N ALA A 118 19.31 -3.71 -0.60
CA ALA A 118 20.76 -3.66 -0.60
C ALA A 118 21.33 -3.38 0.81
N GLY A 119 20.65 -2.50 1.58
CA GLY A 119 21.00 -2.18 2.96
C GLY A 119 20.75 -3.32 3.96
N ALA A 120 19.98 -4.34 3.60
CA ALA A 120 19.61 -5.43 4.52
C ALA A 120 20.83 -6.23 5.06
N THR A 121 21.96 -6.18 4.37
CA THR A 121 23.23 -6.77 4.86
C THR A 121 23.70 -6.16 6.17
N GLN A 122 23.31 -4.92 6.47
CA GLN A 122 23.62 -4.24 7.74
C GLN A 122 22.84 -4.80 8.94
N LEU A 123 21.77 -5.57 8.66
CA LEU A 123 20.97 -6.22 9.69
C LEU A 123 21.56 -7.53 10.20
N ARG A 124 22.66 -8.00 9.60
CA ARG A 124 23.35 -9.23 10.03
C ARG A 124 23.79 -9.14 11.48
N GLY A 125 23.53 -10.22 12.22
CA GLY A 125 23.80 -10.27 13.66
C GLY A 125 22.72 -9.62 14.52
N ILE A 126 21.71 -9.00 13.95
CA ILE A 126 20.53 -8.49 14.68
C ILE A 126 19.44 -9.57 14.65
N PRO A 127 18.96 -10.06 15.80
CA PRO A 127 17.84 -11.01 15.80
C PRO A 127 16.55 -10.32 15.33
N GLY A 128 15.83 -10.94 14.40
CA GLY A 128 14.60 -10.40 13.86
C GLY A 128 13.58 -11.47 13.50
N VAL A 129 12.31 -11.07 13.52
CA VAL A 129 11.18 -11.92 13.08
C VAL A 129 10.33 -11.11 12.13
N ILE A 130 10.00 -11.70 11.00
CA ILE A 130 9.03 -11.18 10.04
C ILE A 130 7.77 -12.06 10.13
N VAL A 131 6.61 -11.43 10.27
CA VAL A 131 5.30 -12.09 10.17
C VAL A 131 4.59 -11.53 8.96
N GLN A 132 4.19 -12.41 8.02
CA GLN A 132 3.64 -12.01 6.74
C GLN A 132 2.39 -12.85 6.40
N GLY A 133 1.31 -12.19 6.04
CA GLY A 133 0.13 -12.86 5.51
C GLY A 133 0.40 -13.46 4.12
N ARG A 134 -0.05 -14.70 3.90
CA ARG A 134 0.08 -15.35 2.58
C ARG A 134 -0.69 -14.60 1.50
N HIS A 135 -1.82 -14.04 1.87
CA HIS A 135 -2.78 -13.36 0.99
C HIS A 135 -2.78 -11.84 1.20
N ASP A 136 -1.69 -11.29 1.73
CA ASP A 136 -1.52 -9.84 1.87
C ASP A 136 -1.50 -9.19 0.48
N CYS A 137 -2.54 -8.43 0.18
CA CYS A 137 -2.69 -7.74 -1.09
C CYS A 137 -2.06 -6.35 -1.08
N CYS A 138 -1.93 -5.71 0.08
CA CYS A 138 -1.28 -4.39 0.18
C CYS A 138 0.23 -4.49 0.03
N THR A 139 0.83 -5.39 0.82
CA THR A 139 2.27 -5.65 0.81
C THR A 139 2.52 -7.15 0.54
N PRO A 140 2.52 -7.57 -0.73
CA PRO A 140 2.59 -8.97 -1.09
C PRO A 140 3.81 -9.69 -0.51
N PRO A 141 3.72 -11.00 -0.20
CA PRO A 141 4.79 -11.77 0.47
C PRO A 141 6.12 -11.78 -0.30
N ARG A 142 6.15 -11.31 -1.53
CA ARG A 142 7.36 -11.17 -2.35
C ARG A 142 8.41 -10.30 -1.67
N ALA A 143 8.02 -9.15 -1.11
CA ALA A 143 8.94 -8.24 -0.42
C ALA A 143 9.52 -8.87 0.85
N ALA A 144 8.68 -9.49 1.68
CA ALA A 144 9.12 -10.21 2.88
C ALA A 144 10.08 -11.36 2.52
N TRP A 145 9.80 -12.09 1.43
CA TRP A 145 10.67 -13.14 0.94
C TRP A 145 12.01 -12.62 0.44
N ALA A 146 12.02 -11.50 -0.30
CA ALA A 146 13.25 -10.86 -0.75
C ALA A 146 14.11 -10.40 0.43
N LEU A 147 13.49 -9.78 1.44
CA LEU A 147 14.18 -9.37 2.66
C LEU A 147 14.76 -10.56 3.43
N LYS A 148 14.00 -11.67 3.58
CA LYS A 148 14.51 -12.92 4.17
C LYS A 148 15.75 -13.44 3.46
N ARG A 149 15.79 -13.36 2.15
CA ARG A 149 16.96 -13.80 1.37
C ARG A 149 18.18 -12.91 1.56
N ALA A 150 17.98 -11.61 1.74
CA ALA A 150 19.04 -10.63 1.98
C ALA A 150 19.52 -10.63 3.44
N TRP A 151 18.66 -11.04 4.36
CA TRP A 151 18.91 -11.15 5.81
C TRP A 151 18.65 -12.60 6.28
N PRO A 152 19.60 -13.53 6.08
CA PRO A 152 19.36 -14.95 6.33
C PRO A 152 19.05 -15.33 7.78
N GLU A 153 19.50 -14.54 8.75
CA GLU A 153 19.28 -14.77 10.18
C GLU A 153 17.85 -14.44 10.65
N VAL A 154 17.11 -13.62 9.89
CA VAL A 154 15.73 -13.28 10.26
C VAL A 154 14.83 -14.53 10.17
N GLU A 155 13.98 -14.72 11.16
CA GLU A 155 12.90 -15.71 11.10
C GLU A 155 11.76 -15.16 10.25
N LEU A 156 11.26 -15.92 9.26
CA LEU A 156 10.11 -15.56 8.47
C LEU A 156 8.97 -16.53 8.73
N ASN A 157 7.87 -16.01 9.29
CA ASN A 157 6.63 -16.73 9.53
C ASN A 157 5.56 -16.27 8.53
N ILE A 158 5.19 -17.17 7.62
CA ILE A 158 4.08 -16.93 6.69
C ILE A 158 2.80 -17.48 7.32
N VAL A 159 1.82 -16.60 7.55
CA VAL A 159 0.48 -16.98 8.03
C VAL A 159 -0.35 -17.45 6.84
N PRO A 160 -0.74 -18.74 6.79
CA PRO A 160 -1.31 -19.34 5.56
C PRO A 160 -2.63 -18.73 5.11
N ASP A 161 -3.43 -18.27 6.05
CA ASP A 161 -4.77 -17.71 5.91
C ASP A 161 -4.85 -16.22 6.31
N GLY A 162 -3.70 -15.54 6.35
CA GLY A 162 -3.60 -14.12 6.70
C GLY A 162 -3.61 -13.20 5.49
N GLY A 163 -4.32 -12.07 5.61
CA GLY A 163 -4.22 -10.88 4.77
C GLY A 163 -3.20 -9.88 5.31
N HIS A 164 -3.41 -8.59 5.04
CA HIS A 164 -2.59 -7.51 5.61
C HIS A 164 -3.00 -7.20 7.05
N LEU A 165 -4.30 -7.11 7.29
CA LEU A 165 -4.90 -7.08 8.64
C LEU A 165 -5.45 -8.47 8.99
N TYR A 166 -5.32 -8.86 10.27
CA TYR A 166 -5.83 -10.11 10.84
C TYR A 166 -7.11 -9.86 11.61
#